data_f34191a2de26c637bfad08443975ac1b
#
_entry.id   f34191a2de26c637bfad08443975ac1b
#
_cell.length_a   1.000
_cell.length_b   1.000
_cell.length_c   1.000
_cell.angle_alpha   90.00
_cell.angle_beta   90.00
_cell.angle_gamma   90.00
#
_symmetry.space_group_name_H-M   'P 1'
#
loop_
_entity.id
_entity.type
_entity.pdbx_description
1 polymer ?
#
loop_
_entity_poly.entity_id
_entity_poly.type
_entity_poly.pdbx_seq_one_letter_code
_entity_poly.pdbx_strand_id
1 'polypeptide(L)'
;MKHPISILLLIFFIHDAFSQQIASPTPPMGFMTWNYFKDNLTENDVRTIADALVSTGLRDLGFNHIFIDDGWQGGRDNRNNLIPDPVKFPSGMKTLSDYVHSQGLKLGIYSDGAPLTCAGYTGSLHFEDQDARTFAQWGIDYLKYDYCNAPSDRETAIARYTKMAKALKSCGREIILGICEWGDREPWLWAGKAGGQLWRTTADVRDKWRSKTKPDTPADLHHLGAGIFDIMNVNASLNKFAGPGGWNDADMLVVGLNGKEGPSGDLGGTGCSDIEYQSQMSLWCLMAAPLMISCDIRNMNTTTKMILTNKDIIDINQDSRGIQAQRYIIDNWHIFTKPLSNGDIAIGILNASDSTLIFSMDKIYSEFPDMKFAFDVWKKERLPVKKNRKVSIVPHETKVYRLSAK
;
A
#
# COMPACT_ATOMS: atom_id res chain seq x y z
N MET A 1 -37.51 -59.21 -36.89
CA MET A 1 -36.23 -58.91 -36.20
C MET A 1 -36.23 -57.42 -35.80
N LYS A 2 -36.41 -57.15 -34.52
CA LYS A 2 -36.48 -55.75 -33.98
C LYS A 2 -35.11 -55.46 -33.33
N HIS A 3 -34.40 -54.47 -33.85
CA HIS A 3 -33.15 -54.00 -33.25
C HIS A 3 -33.46 -52.99 -32.10
N PRO A 4 -32.84 -53.08 -30.92
CA PRO A 4 -33.00 -52.07 -29.88
C PRO A 4 -32.07 -50.91 -30.15
N ILE A 5 -32.62 -49.67 -30.08
CA ILE A 5 -31.89 -48.43 -30.13
C ILE A 5 -31.34 -48.16 -28.72
N SER A 6 -30.02 -48.25 -28.56
CA SER A 6 -29.33 -47.82 -27.31
C SER A 6 -29.16 -46.30 -27.31
N ILE A 7 -29.88 -45.66 -26.42
CA ILE A 7 -29.69 -44.21 -26.14
C ILE A 7 -28.48 -44.06 -25.18
N LEU A 8 -27.40 -43.54 -25.71
CA LEU A 8 -26.21 -43.16 -24.92
C LEU A 8 -26.48 -41.80 -24.24
N LEU A 9 -26.75 -41.84 -22.94
CA LEU A 9 -26.84 -40.58 -22.14
C LEU A 9 -25.42 -40.04 -21.92
N LEU A 10 -25.05 -38.96 -22.64
CA LEU A 10 -23.86 -38.16 -22.33
C LEU A 10 -24.16 -37.31 -21.11
N ILE A 11 -23.66 -37.67 -19.97
CA ILE A 11 -23.65 -36.83 -18.77
C ILE A 11 -22.51 -35.84 -18.93
N PHE A 12 -22.85 -34.60 -19.27
CA PHE A 12 -21.93 -33.47 -19.19
C PHE A 12 -21.71 -33.11 -17.72
N PHE A 13 -20.56 -33.50 -17.16
CA PHE A 13 -20.08 -32.90 -15.92
C PHE A 13 -19.68 -31.44 -16.23
N ILE A 14 -20.56 -30.50 -15.87
CA ILE A 14 -20.21 -29.11 -15.80
C ILE A 14 -19.26 -29.01 -14.59
N HIS A 15 -17.97 -28.99 -14.86
CA HIS A 15 -17.00 -28.54 -13.88
C HIS A 15 -17.20 -27.02 -13.76
N ASP A 16 -17.93 -26.58 -12.74
CA ASP A 16 -17.84 -25.22 -12.27
C ASP A 16 -16.39 -24.95 -11.85
N ALA A 17 -15.61 -24.44 -12.78
CA ALA A 17 -14.33 -23.83 -12.47
C ALA A 17 -14.68 -22.59 -11.64
N PHE A 18 -14.81 -22.73 -10.32
CA PHE A 18 -14.74 -21.61 -9.40
C PHE A 18 -13.40 -20.94 -9.65
N SER A 19 -13.40 -19.86 -10.43
CA SER A 19 -12.29 -18.94 -10.48
C SER A 19 -12.07 -18.47 -9.04
N GLN A 20 -11.01 -18.96 -8.41
CA GLN A 20 -10.67 -18.55 -7.06
C GLN A 20 -10.41 -17.03 -7.12
N GLN A 21 -11.29 -16.26 -6.51
CA GLN A 21 -11.18 -14.82 -6.52
C GLN A 21 -9.84 -14.44 -5.88
N ILE A 22 -9.00 -13.71 -6.62
CA ILE A 22 -7.70 -13.28 -6.12
C ILE A 22 -7.95 -12.25 -5.03
N ALA A 23 -7.54 -12.55 -3.80
CA ALA A 23 -7.53 -11.57 -2.73
C ALA A 23 -6.57 -10.42 -3.11
N SER A 24 -7.03 -9.17 -3.02
CA SER A 24 -6.25 -7.98 -3.40
C SER A 24 -5.77 -8.01 -4.88
N PRO A 25 -6.68 -7.99 -5.87
CA PRO A 25 -6.32 -8.04 -7.30
C PRO A 25 -5.58 -6.78 -7.77
N THR A 26 -5.76 -5.66 -7.08
CA THR A 26 -5.00 -4.40 -7.21
C THR A 26 -4.44 -4.00 -5.86
N PRO A 27 -3.41 -3.10 -5.81
CA PRO A 27 -2.87 -2.63 -4.54
C PRO A 27 -3.98 -1.99 -3.68
N PRO A 28 -4.12 -2.33 -2.39
CA PRO A 28 -5.09 -1.70 -1.51
C PRO A 28 -4.87 -0.19 -1.38
N MET A 29 -5.96 0.55 -1.26
CA MET A 29 -5.95 2.00 -1.05
C MET A 29 -6.80 2.35 0.16
N GLY A 30 -6.33 3.29 0.98
CA GLY A 30 -7.07 3.68 2.17
C GLY A 30 -6.36 4.70 3.04
N PHE A 31 -6.72 4.69 4.30
CA PHE A 31 -6.15 5.53 5.35
C PHE A 31 -5.51 4.65 6.44
N MET A 32 -4.30 4.98 6.87
CA MET A 32 -3.62 4.32 7.98
C MET A 32 -3.36 5.31 9.11
N THR A 33 -3.67 4.92 10.33
CA THR A 33 -3.78 5.87 11.44
C THR A 33 -2.45 6.27 12.07
N TRP A 34 -1.39 5.46 11.92
CA TRP A 34 -0.17 5.59 12.73
C TRP A 34 0.52 6.95 12.63
N ASN A 35 0.82 7.43 11.43
CA ASN A 35 1.62 8.65 11.30
C ASN A 35 0.94 9.89 11.91
N TYR A 36 -0.38 10.01 11.80
CA TYR A 36 -1.08 11.16 12.35
C TYR A 36 -1.50 10.98 13.81
N PHE A 37 -2.01 9.81 14.18
CA PHE A 37 -2.61 9.59 15.51
C PHE A 37 -1.68 8.88 16.50
N LYS A 38 -0.72 8.08 16.03
CA LYS A 38 0.05 7.16 16.88
C LYS A 38 -0.92 6.27 17.69
N ASP A 39 -0.60 6.02 18.94
CA ASP A 39 -1.43 5.30 19.88
C ASP A 39 -2.51 6.13 20.60
N ASN A 40 -2.63 7.43 20.28
CA ASN A 40 -3.70 8.30 20.82
C ASN A 40 -5.02 8.19 20.05
N LEU A 41 -5.14 7.28 19.11
CA LEU A 41 -6.33 7.05 18.31
C LEU A 41 -7.54 6.66 19.18
N THR A 42 -8.70 7.25 18.84
CA THR A 42 -9.99 6.90 19.45
C THR A 42 -11.01 6.41 18.42
N GLU A 43 -12.08 5.77 18.88
CA GLU A 43 -13.22 5.38 18.05
C GLU A 43 -13.79 6.56 17.26
N ASN A 44 -13.90 7.73 17.90
CA ASN A 44 -14.41 8.94 17.26
C ASN A 44 -13.50 9.42 16.11
N ASP A 45 -12.19 9.28 16.25
CA ASP A 45 -11.26 9.60 15.17
C ASP A 45 -11.48 8.70 13.96
N VAL A 46 -11.63 7.39 14.17
CA VAL A 46 -11.92 6.43 13.08
C VAL A 46 -13.23 6.79 12.38
N ARG A 47 -14.29 7.12 13.12
CA ARG A 47 -15.58 7.53 12.56
C ARG A 47 -15.46 8.81 11.73
N THR A 48 -14.78 9.82 12.25
CA THR A 48 -14.62 11.11 11.54
C THR A 48 -13.72 10.96 10.29
N ILE A 49 -12.73 10.07 10.31
CA ILE A 49 -11.94 9.71 9.11
C ILE A 49 -12.80 8.97 8.09
N ALA A 50 -13.68 8.05 8.51
CA ALA A 50 -14.62 7.39 7.61
C ALA A 50 -15.54 8.40 6.90
N ASP A 51 -16.11 9.33 7.65
CA ASP A 51 -16.92 10.41 7.10
C ASP A 51 -16.13 11.30 6.13
N ALA A 52 -14.85 11.58 6.45
CA ALA A 52 -13.98 12.38 5.61
C ALA A 52 -13.62 11.66 4.30
N LEU A 53 -13.36 10.36 4.30
CA LEU A 53 -13.13 9.57 3.07
C LEU A 53 -14.33 9.67 2.12
N VAL A 54 -15.55 9.66 2.67
CA VAL A 54 -16.79 9.82 1.89
C VAL A 54 -16.97 11.25 1.40
N SER A 55 -16.93 12.22 2.31
CA SER A 55 -17.25 13.63 2.00
C SER A 55 -16.23 14.32 1.11
N THR A 56 -14.97 13.88 1.13
CA THR A 56 -13.92 14.40 0.25
C THR A 56 -13.92 13.75 -1.13
N GLY A 57 -14.67 12.65 -1.32
CA GLY A 57 -14.71 11.86 -2.55
C GLY A 57 -13.55 10.85 -2.69
N LEU A 58 -12.69 10.71 -1.69
CA LEU A 58 -11.56 9.76 -1.72
C LEU A 58 -12.05 8.30 -1.81
N ARG A 59 -13.13 7.94 -1.09
CA ARG A 59 -13.75 6.61 -1.22
C ARG A 59 -14.09 6.28 -2.67
N ASP A 60 -14.67 7.20 -3.41
CA ASP A 60 -15.13 6.99 -4.79
C ASP A 60 -13.96 6.90 -5.79
N LEU A 61 -12.76 7.31 -5.37
CA LEU A 61 -11.50 7.09 -6.08
C LEU A 61 -10.81 5.78 -5.71
N GLY A 62 -11.37 4.99 -4.77
CA GLY A 62 -10.86 3.69 -4.37
C GLY A 62 -10.14 3.65 -3.02
N PHE A 63 -10.00 4.76 -2.30
CA PHE A 63 -9.49 4.78 -0.92
C PHE A 63 -10.56 4.25 0.03
N ASN A 64 -10.76 2.94 0.01
CA ASN A 64 -11.90 2.29 0.66
C ASN A 64 -11.54 1.51 1.93
N HIS A 65 -10.30 1.57 2.42
CA HIS A 65 -9.88 0.94 3.66
C HIS A 65 -9.55 1.99 4.73
N ILE A 66 -9.84 1.65 6.00
CA ILE A 66 -9.30 2.34 7.18
C ILE A 66 -8.54 1.32 7.99
N PHE A 67 -7.27 1.60 8.27
CA PHE A 67 -6.40 0.75 9.09
C PHE A 67 -6.19 1.38 10.45
N ILE A 68 -6.69 0.71 11.48
CA ILE A 68 -6.35 0.99 12.86
C ILE A 68 -5.00 0.35 13.13
N ASP A 69 -3.97 1.16 13.33
CA ASP A 69 -2.62 0.72 13.66
C ASP A 69 -2.50 0.37 15.16
N ASP A 70 -1.29 0.28 15.71
CA ASP A 70 -1.01 -0.14 17.09
C ASP A 70 -1.68 0.78 18.14
N GLY A 71 -1.94 0.26 19.33
CA GLY A 71 -2.47 1.03 20.46
C GLY A 71 -3.99 0.96 20.67
N TRP A 72 -4.70 0.10 19.94
CA TRP A 72 -6.15 -0.13 20.16
C TRP A 72 -6.43 -1.18 21.25
N GLN A 73 -5.45 -2.00 21.61
CA GLN A 73 -5.60 -3.19 22.45
C GLN A 73 -5.79 -2.80 23.92
N GLY A 74 -6.84 -3.32 24.55
CA GLY A 74 -7.11 -3.24 26.00
C GLY A 74 -6.65 -4.48 26.78
N GLY A 75 -5.93 -5.40 26.12
CA GLY A 75 -5.47 -6.66 26.72
C GLY A 75 -6.31 -7.86 26.30
N ARG A 76 -6.44 -8.84 27.22
CA ARG A 76 -7.24 -10.06 27.02
C ARG A 76 -8.22 -10.25 28.18
N ASP A 77 -9.39 -10.79 27.84
CA ASP A 77 -10.39 -11.18 28.86
C ASP A 77 -9.98 -12.49 29.61
N ASN A 78 -10.86 -12.93 30.52
CA ASN A 78 -10.64 -14.16 31.31
C ASN A 78 -10.70 -15.45 30.47
N ARG A 79 -11.07 -15.38 29.19
CA ARG A 79 -11.04 -16.46 28.19
C ARG A 79 -9.91 -16.29 27.18
N ASN A 80 -9.00 -15.36 27.44
CA ASN A 80 -7.90 -14.97 26.57
C ASN A 80 -8.33 -14.34 25.21
N ASN A 81 -9.57 -13.88 25.04
CA ASN A 81 -9.93 -13.13 23.85
C ASN A 81 -9.32 -11.72 23.91
N LEU A 82 -8.82 -11.24 22.78
CA LEU A 82 -8.44 -9.84 22.63
C LEU A 82 -9.66 -8.95 22.90
N ILE A 83 -9.44 -7.88 23.64
CA ILE A 83 -10.45 -6.84 23.86
C ILE A 83 -9.87 -5.48 23.43
N PRO A 84 -10.69 -4.58 22.83
CA PRO A 84 -10.28 -3.21 22.59
C PRO A 84 -10.15 -2.45 23.91
N ASP A 85 -9.35 -1.39 23.92
CA ASP A 85 -9.28 -0.45 25.03
C ASP A 85 -10.67 0.17 25.25
N PRO A 86 -11.29 -0.01 26.43
CA PRO A 86 -12.68 0.42 26.67
C PRO A 86 -12.83 1.95 26.75
N VAL A 87 -11.74 2.69 26.95
CA VAL A 87 -11.74 4.15 26.97
C VAL A 87 -11.64 4.70 25.55
N LYS A 88 -10.73 4.12 24.73
CA LYS A 88 -10.51 4.54 23.34
C LYS A 88 -11.63 4.05 22.41
N PHE A 89 -12.16 2.84 22.64
CA PHE A 89 -13.16 2.18 21.79
C PHE A 89 -14.35 1.68 22.62
N PRO A 90 -15.13 2.59 23.21
CA PRO A 90 -16.19 2.23 24.17
C PRO A 90 -17.32 1.41 23.57
N SER A 91 -17.61 1.52 22.26
CA SER A 91 -18.66 0.70 21.61
C SER A 91 -18.15 -0.66 21.11
N GLY A 92 -16.84 -0.90 21.20
CA GLY A 92 -16.16 -2.11 20.73
C GLY A 92 -15.94 -2.17 19.22
N MET A 93 -15.01 -3.04 18.79
CA MET A 93 -14.58 -3.12 17.39
C MET A 93 -15.69 -3.57 16.44
N LYS A 94 -16.60 -4.44 16.87
CA LYS A 94 -17.72 -4.88 16.02
C LYS A 94 -18.62 -3.73 15.61
N THR A 95 -19.04 -2.90 16.58
CA THR A 95 -19.89 -1.73 16.32
C THR A 95 -19.19 -0.70 15.43
N LEU A 96 -17.89 -0.49 15.65
CA LEU A 96 -17.09 0.40 14.82
C LEU A 96 -16.95 -0.14 13.38
N SER A 97 -16.71 -1.43 13.24
CA SER A 97 -16.63 -2.08 11.92
C SER A 97 -17.95 -1.97 11.16
N ASP A 98 -19.09 -2.20 11.84
CA ASP A 98 -20.41 -2.05 11.21
C ASP A 98 -20.65 -0.62 10.73
N TYR A 99 -20.21 0.37 11.51
CA TYR A 99 -20.28 1.77 11.08
C TYR A 99 -19.43 2.03 9.82
N VAL A 100 -18.18 1.59 9.83
CA VAL A 100 -17.25 1.74 8.68
C VAL A 100 -17.84 1.06 7.44
N HIS A 101 -18.36 -0.16 7.58
CA HIS A 101 -19.02 -0.89 6.50
C HIS A 101 -20.26 -0.18 5.97
N SER A 102 -21.05 0.45 6.85
CA SER A 102 -22.24 1.23 6.46
C SER A 102 -21.89 2.41 5.53
N GLN A 103 -20.67 2.91 5.59
CA GLN A 103 -20.12 3.95 4.71
C GLN A 103 -19.57 3.39 3.37
N GLY A 104 -19.66 2.07 3.14
CA GLY A 104 -19.07 1.41 1.98
C GLY A 104 -17.55 1.28 2.04
N LEU A 105 -17.00 1.34 3.25
CA LEU A 105 -15.57 1.21 3.54
C LEU A 105 -15.27 -0.13 4.18
N LYS A 106 -14.00 -0.48 4.32
CA LYS A 106 -13.47 -1.69 4.96
C LYS A 106 -12.62 -1.31 6.17
N LEU A 107 -12.61 -2.15 7.20
CA LEU A 107 -11.83 -1.93 8.40
C LEU A 107 -10.65 -2.90 8.49
N GLY A 108 -9.45 -2.36 8.58
CA GLY A 108 -8.23 -3.09 8.92
C GLY A 108 -7.84 -2.89 10.38
N ILE A 109 -7.06 -3.84 10.91
CA ILE A 109 -6.57 -3.82 12.27
C ILE A 109 -5.10 -4.25 12.31
N TYR A 110 -4.43 -3.94 13.41
CA TYR A 110 -3.04 -4.27 13.67
C TYR A 110 -2.89 -5.34 14.74
N SER A 111 -1.91 -6.21 14.58
CA SER A 111 -1.38 -7.07 15.64
C SER A 111 0.09 -7.41 15.37
N ASP A 112 0.68 -8.25 16.21
CA ASP A 112 2.11 -8.59 16.15
C ASP A 112 2.33 -10.09 16.35
N GLY A 113 3.32 -10.64 15.65
CA GLY A 113 3.80 -12.02 15.78
C GLY A 113 4.65 -12.27 17.03
N ALA A 114 4.61 -11.38 18.01
CA ALA A 114 5.26 -11.47 19.31
C ALA A 114 4.25 -11.40 20.46
N PRO A 115 4.69 -11.57 21.73
CA PRO A 115 3.80 -11.38 22.90
C PRO A 115 3.31 -9.95 23.04
N LEU A 116 4.15 -8.98 22.66
CA LEU A 116 3.86 -7.54 22.69
C LEU A 116 4.09 -6.92 21.32
N THR A 117 3.28 -5.91 21.01
CA THR A 117 3.40 -5.08 19.82
C THR A 117 4.59 -4.12 19.90
N CYS A 118 4.86 -3.36 18.84
CA CYS A 118 5.92 -2.35 18.82
C CYS A 118 5.74 -1.27 19.88
N ALA A 119 4.51 -0.85 20.15
CA ALA A 119 4.18 0.12 21.20
C ALA A 119 3.95 -0.52 22.59
N GLY A 120 4.16 -1.84 22.72
CA GLY A 120 4.08 -2.54 24.00
C GLY A 120 2.69 -3.05 24.39
N TYR A 121 1.73 -3.02 23.46
CA TYR A 121 0.40 -3.59 23.67
C TYR A 121 0.38 -5.11 23.43
N THR A 122 -0.77 -5.75 23.63
CA THR A 122 -0.92 -7.21 23.52
C THR A 122 -0.81 -7.68 22.06
N GLY A 123 0.17 -8.54 21.75
CA GLY A 123 0.32 -9.22 20.48
C GLY A 123 -0.45 -10.55 20.40
N SER A 124 -0.32 -11.24 19.25
CA SER A 124 -1.08 -12.47 18.97
C SER A 124 -0.28 -13.77 19.09
N LEU A 125 1.00 -13.72 19.45
CA LEU A 125 1.82 -14.93 19.56
C LEU A 125 1.17 -15.97 20.49
N HIS A 126 1.02 -17.20 20.01
CA HIS A 126 0.35 -18.36 20.62
C HIS A 126 -1.19 -18.28 20.66
N PHE A 127 -1.81 -17.18 20.21
CA PHE A 127 -3.26 -16.99 20.18
C PHE A 127 -3.80 -16.79 18.75
N GLU A 128 -3.01 -17.09 17.70
CA GLU A 128 -3.31 -16.75 16.32
C GLU A 128 -4.67 -17.26 15.87
N ASP A 129 -5.03 -18.51 16.21
CA ASP A 129 -6.34 -19.09 15.85
C ASP A 129 -7.51 -18.43 16.57
N GLN A 130 -7.31 -18.04 17.84
CA GLN A 130 -8.32 -17.36 18.63
C GLN A 130 -8.52 -15.93 18.15
N ASP A 131 -7.44 -15.22 17.93
CA ASP A 131 -7.45 -13.83 17.50
C ASP A 131 -8.01 -13.69 16.08
N ALA A 132 -7.64 -14.58 15.16
CA ALA A 132 -8.23 -14.62 13.82
C ALA A 132 -9.76 -14.79 13.84
N ARG A 133 -10.30 -15.66 14.71
CA ARG A 133 -11.75 -15.79 14.93
C ARG A 133 -12.35 -14.50 15.51
N THR A 134 -11.66 -13.87 16.44
CA THR A 134 -12.10 -12.59 17.02
C THR A 134 -12.15 -11.49 15.96
N PHE A 135 -11.12 -11.37 15.12
CA PHE A 135 -11.10 -10.43 14.01
C PHE A 135 -12.24 -10.71 13.01
N ALA A 136 -12.51 -11.98 12.69
CA ALA A 136 -13.63 -12.35 11.82
C ALA A 136 -14.98 -11.96 12.44
N GLN A 137 -15.19 -12.20 13.73
CA GLN A 137 -16.41 -11.83 14.47
C GLN A 137 -16.61 -10.31 14.52
N TRP A 138 -15.52 -9.53 14.60
CA TRP A 138 -15.59 -8.08 14.54
C TRP A 138 -15.82 -7.55 13.13
N GLY A 139 -15.70 -8.39 12.09
CA GLY A 139 -15.88 -7.97 10.70
C GLY A 139 -14.65 -7.30 10.11
N ILE A 140 -13.46 -7.63 10.60
CA ILE A 140 -12.19 -7.09 10.07
C ILE A 140 -11.93 -7.61 8.66
N ASP A 141 -11.42 -6.75 7.77
CA ASP A 141 -11.14 -7.03 6.36
C ASP A 141 -9.65 -7.15 6.04
N TYR A 142 -8.79 -6.63 6.94
CA TYR A 142 -7.34 -6.62 6.74
C TYR A 142 -6.62 -6.68 8.08
N LEU A 143 -5.57 -7.48 8.18
CA LEU A 143 -4.65 -7.53 9.31
C LEU A 143 -3.26 -7.07 8.87
N LYS A 144 -2.75 -5.96 9.45
CA LYS A 144 -1.32 -5.66 9.47
C LYS A 144 -0.71 -6.47 10.61
N TYR A 145 0.20 -7.38 10.28
CA TYR A 145 0.82 -8.26 11.26
C TYR A 145 2.32 -7.93 11.34
N ASP A 146 2.71 -7.35 12.45
CA ASP A 146 4.06 -6.84 12.68
C ASP A 146 4.97 -7.90 13.31
N TYR A 147 6.25 -7.56 13.57
CA TYR A 147 7.25 -8.50 14.04
C TYR A 147 8.20 -7.87 15.07
N CYS A 148 7.71 -6.95 15.91
CA CYS A 148 8.46 -6.30 16.95
C CYS A 148 8.83 -7.28 18.08
N ASN A 149 9.97 -7.09 18.70
CA ASN A 149 10.41 -7.91 19.84
C ASN A 149 10.43 -9.42 19.59
N ALA A 150 10.60 -9.83 18.33
CA ALA A 150 10.59 -11.21 17.86
C ALA A 150 12.00 -11.67 17.47
N PRO A 151 12.27 -13.00 17.40
CA PRO A 151 13.55 -13.52 16.95
C PRO A 151 13.98 -13.02 15.58
N SER A 152 15.26 -12.74 15.40
CA SER A 152 15.79 -12.14 14.17
C SER A 152 15.92 -13.12 12.99
N ASP A 153 15.83 -14.43 13.23
CA ASP A 153 15.98 -15.42 12.18
C ASP A 153 14.77 -15.51 11.25
N ARG A 154 15.04 -15.76 9.98
CA ARG A 154 14.03 -15.82 8.90
C ARG A 154 13.08 -17.00 9.07
N GLU A 155 13.56 -18.14 9.55
CA GLU A 155 12.76 -19.36 9.66
C GLU A 155 11.64 -19.18 10.70
N THR A 156 11.94 -18.63 11.85
CA THR A 156 10.95 -18.29 12.88
C THR A 156 9.95 -17.26 12.37
N ALA A 157 10.39 -16.24 11.63
CA ALA A 157 9.49 -15.26 11.04
C ALA A 157 8.50 -15.92 10.07
N ILE A 158 8.99 -16.71 9.12
CA ILE A 158 8.15 -17.46 8.17
C ILE A 158 7.14 -18.35 8.90
N ALA A 159 7.58 -19.06 9.95
CA ALA A 159 6.71 -19.95 10.72
C ALA A 159 5.57 -19.18 11.40
N ARG A 160 5.85 -18.04 12.06
CA ARG A 160 4.85 -17.19 12.74
C ARG A 160 3.85 -16.58 11.76
N TYR A 161 4.32 -16.01 10.65
CA TYR A 161 3.45 -15.45 9.61
C TYR A 161 2.59 -16.55 8.95
N THR A 162 3.17 -17.70 8.65
CA THR A 162 2.43 -18.86 8.10
C THR A 162 1.34 -19.34 9.07
N LYS A 163 1.61 -19.31 10.38
CA LYS A 163 0.63 -19.71 11.40
C LYS A 163 -0.56 -18.75 11.42
N MET A 164 -0.31 -17.43 11.45
CA MET A 164 -1.37 -16.44 11.37
C MET A 164 -2.15 -16.53 10.05
N ALA A 165 -1.47 -16.68 8.91
CA ALA A 165 -2.14 -16.83 7.61
C ALA A 165 -3.08 -18.05 7.58
N LYS A 166 -2.68 -19.19 8.16
CA LYS A 166 -3.53 -20.39 8.30
C LYS A 166 -4.74 -20.11 9.19
N ALA A 167 -4.54 -19.43 10.31
CA ALA A 167 -5.62 -19.02 11.21
C ALA A 167 -6.64 -18.13 10.51
N LEU A 168 -6.18 -17.12 9.77
CA LEU A 168 -7.05 -16.22 8.98
C LEU A 168 -7.81 -16.99 7.89
N LYS A 169 -7.15 -17.93 7.20
CA LYS A 169 -7.82 -18.75 6.18
C LYS A 169 -8.96 -19.61 6.74
N SER A 170 -8.88 -20.02 8.02
CA SER A 170 -9.88 -20.89 8.67
C SER A 170 -10.87 -20.13 9.56
N CYS A 171 -10.78 -18.81 9.69
CA CYS A 171 -11.63 -18.02 10.59
C CYS A 171 -13.07 -17.77 10.07
N GLY A 172 -13.38 -18.15 8.82
CA GLY A 172 -14.73 -17.99 8.23
C GLY A 172 -14.97 -16.63 7.56
N ARG A 173 -13.95 -15.76 7.46
CA ARG A 173 -14.01 -14.48 6.76
C ARG A 173 -12.74 -14.28 5.92
N GLU A 174 -12.86 -13.68 4.75
CA GLU A 174 -11.71 -13.24 3.97
C GLU A 174 -11.08 -12.02 4.66
N ILE A 175 -9.83 -12.16 5.10
CA ILE A 175 -9.04 -11.10 5.73
C ILE A 175 -7.70 -11.04 5.01
N ILE A 176 -7.37 -9.89 4.43
CA ILE A 176 -6.08 -9.64 3.78
C ILE A 176 -4.99 -9.62 4.86
N LEU A 177 -3.88 -10.33 4.62
CA LEU A 177 -2.72 -10.31 5.52
C LEU A 177 -1.60 -9.44 4.94
N GLY A 178 -1.29 -8.34 5.61
CA GLY A 178 -0.11 -7.53 5.38
C GLY A 178 1.03 -7.95 6.31
N ILE A 179 2.13 -8.43 5.75
CA ILE A 179 3.34 -8.81 6.46
C ILE A 179 4.21 -7.57 6.68
N CYS A 180 4.47 -7.23 7.95
CA CYS A 180 5.26 -6.07 8.33
C CYS A 180 6.50 -6.52 9.12
N GLU A 181 7.63 -6.71 8.42
CA GLU A 181 8.93 -7.05 9.02
C GLU A 181 10.06 -6.21 8.42
N TRP A 182 9.68 -5.05 7.89
CA TRP A 182 10.52 -3.94 7.39
C TRP A 182 11.52 -4.30 6.29
N GLY A 183 11.38 -5.47 5.65
CA GLY A 183 12.30 -5.93 4.62
C GLY A 183 13.55 -6.63 5.16
N ASP A 184 13.70 -6.75 6.48
CA ASP A 184 14.90 -7.28 7.15
C ASP A 184 15.22 -8.73 6.76
N ARG A 185 14.20 -9.51 6.41
CA ARG A 185 14.34 -10.94 6.07
C ARG A 185 13.93 -11.24 4.64
N GLU A 186 13.98 -10.22 3.78
CA GLU A 186 13.64 -10.32 2.34
C GLU A 186 12.23 -10.93 2.11
N PRO A 187 11.15 -10.33 2.67
CA PRO A 187 9.81 -10.90 2.63
C PRO A 187 9.29 -11.12 1.22
N TRP A 188 9.75 -10.36 0.23
CA TRP A 188 9.41 -10.58 -1.18
C TRP A 188 9.76 -11.98 -1.69
N LEU A 189 10.67 -12.72 -1.05
CA LEU A 189 11.05 -14.08 -1.44
C LEU A 189 10.10 -15.15 -0.90
N TRP A 190 9.39 -14.87 0.20
CA TRP A 190 8.65 -15.91 0.91
C TRP A 190 7.22 -15.51 1.35
N ALA A 191 6.91 -14.21 1.50
CA ALA A 191 5.67 -13.75 2.09
C ALA A 191 4.41 -14.26 1.37
N GLY A 192 4.39 -14.26 0.03
CA GLY A 192 3.27 -14.81 -0.73
C GLY A 192 3.06 -16.30 -0.47
N LYS A 193 4.12 -17.09 -0.32
CA LYS A 193 4.03 -18.52 0.04
C LYS A 193 3.57 -18.73 1.48
N ALA A 194 3.92 -17.82 2.38
CA ALA A 194 3.45 -17.83 3.77
C ALA A 194 1.97 -17.44 3.90
N GLY A 195 1.35 -16.88 2.82
CA GLY A 195 -0.06 -16.51 2.78
C GLY A 195 -0.33 -15.01 2.89
N GLY A 196 0.71 -14.17 2.82
CA GLY A 196 0.59 -12.71 2.78
C GLY A 196 0.19 -12.19 1.40
N GLN A 197 -0.62 -11.14 1.35
CA GLN A 197 -0.99 -10.41 0.14
C GLN A 197 -0.22 -9.10 -0.02
N LEU A 198 0.41 -8.62 1.03
CA LEU A 198 1.31 -7.46 1.04
C LEU A 198 2.51 -7.77 1.93
N TRP A 199 3.64 -7.14 1.62
CA TRP A 199 4.84 -7.20 2.47
C TRP A 199 5.64 -5.91 2.41
N ARG A 200 5.92 -5.38 3.60
CA ARG A 200 6.78 -4.21 3.77
C ARG A 200 8.18 -4.50 3.25
N THR A 201 8.71 -3.59 2.46
CA THR A 201 10.02 -3.75 1.81
C THR A 201 11.14 -2.99 2.51
N THR A 202 10.79 -2.05 3.40
CA THR A 202 11.71 -1.16 4.11
C THR A 202 11.19 -0.80 5.49
N ALA A 203 12.01 -0.10 6.25
CA ALA A 203 11.63 0.60 7.48
C ALA A 203 10.50 1.61 7.28
N ASP A 204 9.99 2.17 8.39
CA ASP A 204 8.89 3.13 8.39
C ASP A 204 9.24 4.42 7.66
N VAL A 205 8.30 4.89 6.87
CA VAL A 205 8.40 6.16 6.15
C VAL A 205 8.39 7.34 7.13
N ARG A 206 9.26 8.30 6.86
CA ARG A 206 9.27 9.60 7.53
C ARG A 206 8.94 10.70 6.54
N ASP A 207 8.38 11.80 7.04
CA ASP A 207 8.05 12.97 6.22
C ASP A 207 9.32 13.77 5.85
N LYS A 208 10.16 13.14 5.02
CA LYS A 208 11.41 13.66 4.47
C LYS A 208 11.73 13.00 3.13
N TRP A 209 12.47 13.72 2.29
CA TRP A 209 12.89 13.18 0.99
C TRP A 209 13.93 12.07 1.13
N ARG A 210 14.99 12.33 1.92
CA ARG A 210 16.10 11.38 2.17
C ARG A 210 16.43 11.32 3.65
N SER A 211 16.97 10.21 4.08
CA SER A 211 17.63 10.09 5.39
C SER A 211 18.89 10.94 5.43
N LYS A 212 19.19 11.54 6.60
CA LYS A 212 20.41 12.37 6.78
C LYS A 212 21.70 11.56 6.67
N THR A 213 21.65 10.31 7.07
CA THR A 213 22.75 9.36 6.93
C THR A 213 22.43 8.44 5.78
N LYS A 214 23.40 8.23 4.87
CA LYS A 214 23.28 7.21 3.82
C LYS A 214 23.24 5.86 4.51
N PRO A 215 22.11 5.14 4.47
CA PRO A 215 22.05 3.84 5.12
C PRO A 215 22.91 2.87 4.31
N ASP A 216 23.82 2.19 4.98
CA ASP A 216 24.65 1.17 4.37
C ASP A 216 23.89 -0.15 4.21
N THR A 217 22.85 -0.36 5.04
CA THR A 217 22.00 -1.56 5.03
C THR A 217 20.52 -1.21 5.24
N PRO A 218 19.58 -2.09 4.86
CA PRO A 218 18.16 -1.94 5.23
C PRO A 218 17.93 -1.85 6.75
N ALA A 219 18.75 -2.54 7.55
CA ALA A 219 18.69 -2.49 9.02
C ALA A 219 19.01 -1.10 9.59
N ASP A 220 19.89 -0.32 8.92
CA ASP A 220 20.18 1.06 9.33
C ASP A 220 18.97 1.97 9.11
N LEU A 221 18.19 1.73 8.07
CA LEU A 221 16.93 2.45 7.84
C LEU A 221 15.89 2.15 8.92
N HIS A 222 15.89 0.94 9.47
CA HIS A 222 14.92 0.53 10.48
C HIS A 222 14.94 1.40 11.74
N HIS A 223 16.12 1.73 12.26
CA HIS A 223 16.27 2.53 13.48
C HIS A 223 16.03 4.03 13.26
N LEU A 224 16.30 4.53 12.06
CA LEU A 224 16.26 5.96 11.75
C LEU A 224 15.00 6.39 11.00
N GLY A 225 14.22 5.44 10.52
CA GLY A 225 13.14 5.68 9.56
C GLY A 225 13.67 6.12 8.20
N ALA A 226 12.93 5.85 7.15
CA ALA A 226 13.34 6.06 5.77
C ALA A 226 12.67 7.30 5.14
N GLY A 227 13.41 8.05 4.31
CA GLY A 227 12.82 9.06 3.45
C GLY A 227 12.17 8.45 2.20
N ILE A 228 11.37 9.24 1.51
CA ILE A 228 10.65 8.83 0.28
C ILE A 228 11.61 8.22 -0.75
N PHE A 229 12.73 8.89 -0.99
CA PHE A 229 13.72 8.43 -1.97
C PHE A 229 14.40 7.12 -1.56
N ASP A 230 14.67 6.94 -0.26
CA ASP A 230 15.32 5.73 0.25
C ASP A 230 14.42 4.51 0.04
N ILE A 231 13.14 4.64 0.39
CA ILE A 231 12.12 3.60 0.20
C ILE A 231 11.94 3.28 -1.29
N MET A 232 11.74 4.33 -2.11
CA MET A 232 11.62 4.17 -3.55
C MET A 232 12.81 3.41 -4.13
N ASN A 233 14.02 3.72 -3.67
CA ASN A 233 15.24 3.12 -4.21
C ASN A 233 15.30 1.61 -3.96
N VAL A 234 14.85 1.13 -2.81
CA VAL A 234 14.74 -0.29 -2.50
C VAL A 234 13.56 -0.91 -3.25
N ASN A 235 12.36 -0.37 -3.07
CA ASN A 235 11.12 -0.96 -3.59
C ASN A 235 11.14 -1.08 -5.12
N ALA A 236 11.70 -0.09 -5.84
CA ALA A 236 11.80 -0.10 -7.30
C ALA A 236 12.69 -1.23 -7.85
N SER A 237 13.57 -1.81 -7.05
CA SER A 237 14.41 -2.95 -7.45
C SER A 237 13.68 -4.30 -7.36
N LEU A 238 12.51 -4.31 -6.73
CA LEU A 238 11.74 -5.51 -6.40
C LEU A 238 10.57 -5.76 -7.36
N ASN A 239 10.56 -5.11 -8.53
CA ASN A 239 9.43 -5.12 -9.47
C ASN A 239 8.97 -6.52 -9.91
N LYS A 240 9.85 -7.51 -9.96
CA LYS A 240 9.51 -8.90 -10.33
C LYS A 240 8.81 -9.71 -9.24
N PHE A 241 8.68 -9.17 -8.04
CA PHE A 241 8.05 -9.84 -6.91
C PHE A 241 6.61 -9.36 -6.66
N ALA A 242 6.20 -8.23 -7.24
CA ALA A 242 4.85 -7.71 -7.12
C ALA A 242 3.95 -8.14 -8.27
N GLY A 243 2.67 -8.29 -7.99
CA GLY A 243 1.63 -8.62 -8.96
C GLY A 243 0.27 -8.85 -8.30
N PRO A 244 -0.77 -9.18 -9.07
CA PRO A 244 -2.10 -9.43 -8.52
C PRO A 244 -2.09 -10.48 -7.41
N GLY A 245 -2.57 -10.09 -6.21
CA GLY A 245 -2.59 -10.94 -5.02
C GLY A 245 -1.30 -10.94 -4.19
N GLY A 246 -0.28 -10.15 -4.58
CA GLY A 246 0.97 -10.03 -3.83
C GLY A 246 1.70 -8.72 -4.15
N TRP A 247 1.78 -7.78 -3.19
CA TRP A 247 2.26 -6.43 -3.43
C TRP A 247 3.45 -6.06 -2.55
N ASN A 248 4.48 -5.46 -3.17
CA ASN A 248 5.56 -4.80 -2.45
C ASN A 248 5.01 -3.54 -1.77
N ASP A 249 4.98 -3.54 -0.45
CA ASP A 249 4.48 -2.43 0.35
C ASP A 249 5.61 -1.44 0.65
N ALA A 250 5.51 -0.27 0.05
CA ALA A 250 6.45 0.84 0.21
C ALA A 250 6.10 1.76 1.40
N ASP A 251 5.21 1.30 2.28
CA ASP A 251 4.66 2.06 3.40
C ASP A 251 3.74 3.23 3.00
N MET A 252 3.27 3.97 4.00
CA MET A 252 2.27 5.02 3.89
C MET A 252 2.67 6.20 2.99
N LEU A 253 1.66 6.88 2.48
CA LEU A 253 1.85 8.20 1.88
C LEU A 253 1.96 9.26 2.99
N VAL A 254 3.09 9.97 3.02
CA VAL A 254 3.28 11.13 3.91
C VAL A 254 2.77 12.44 3.29
N VAL A 255 2.16 12.35 2.11
CA VAL A 255 1.54 13.47 1.40
C VAL A 255 0.59 14.22 2.32
N GLY A 256 0.85 15.50 2.56
CA GLY A 256 0.01 16.38 3.36
C GLY A 256 0.25 16.34 4.86
N LEU A 257 1.24 15.58 5.36
CA LEU A 257 1.64 15.67 6.77
C LEU A 257 2.25 17.04 7.10
N ASN A 258 3.04 17.62 6.18
CA ASN A 258 3.64 18.95 6.33
C ASN A 258 4.46 19.11 7.62
N GLY A 259 5.21 18.06 7.98
CA GLY A 259 5.99 17.99 9.22
C GLY A 259 5.14 17.91 10.49
N LYS A 260 3.82 17.70 10.36
CA LYS A 260 2.88 17.62 11.49
C LYS A 260 2.46 16.17 11.72
N GLU A 261 2.32 15.82 12.98
CA GLU A 261 1.94 14.49 13.40
C GLU A 261 0.67 14.46 14.23
N GLY A 262 -0.26 15.35 13.92
CA GLY A 262 -1.54 15.43 14.60
C GLY A 262 -1.38 15.58 16.13
N PRO A 263 -2.22 14.90 16.93
CA PRO A 263 -2.20 15.03 18.38
C PRO A 263 -1.05 14.29 19.06
N SER A 264 -0.32 13.43 18.38
CA SER A 264 0.61 12.51 19.04
C SER A 264 2.08 12.85 18.99
N GLY A 265 2.47 13.96 18.36
CA GLY A 265 3.86 14.44 18.40
C GLY A 265 4.69 14.18 17.14
N ASP A 266 6.00 14.07 17.27
CA ASP A 266 6.93 14.27 16.16
C ASP A 266 7.44 12.95 15.51
N LEU A 267 7.25 12.77 14.20
CA LEU A 267 7.92 11.71 13.41
C LEU A 267 9.38 12.05 13.08
N GLY A 268 9.89 13.18 13.60
CA GLY A 268 11.25 13.60 13.36
C GLY A 268 11.54 14.05 11.93
N GLY A 269 10.51 14.47 11.18
CA GLY A 269 10.64 15.09 9.86
C GLY A 269 10.50 16.61 9.91
N THR A 270 11.02 17.29 8.89
CA THR A 270 10.77 18.73 8.66
C THR A 270 9.60 18.96 7.71
N GLY A 271 8.99 17.90 7.23
CA GLY A 271 8.03 17.90 6.13
C GLY A 271 8.70 17.93 4.76
N CYS A 272 8.09 17.28 3.81
CA CYS A 272 8.46 17.35 2.40
C CYS A 272 7.84 18.60 1.74
N SER A 273 8.43 19.02 0.64
CA SER A 273 7.83 20.03 -0.23
C SER A 273 6.65 19.44 -1.03
N ASP A 274 5.79 20.31 -1.57
CA ASP A 274 4.67 19.90 -2.44
C ASP A 274 5.15 19.08 -3.66
N ILE A 275 6.35 19.39 -4.18
CA ILE A 275 6.98 18.67 -5.29
C ILE A 275 7.36 17.24 -4.86
N GLU A 276 7.93 17.08 -3.68
CA GLU A 276 8.32 15.79 -3.14
C GLU A 276 7.09 14.93 -2.78
N TYR A 277 6.01 15.54 -2.27
CA TYR A 277 4.74 14.85 -2.06
C TYR A 277 4.12 14.37 -3.37
N GLN A 278 4.12 15.23 -4.42
CA GLN A 278 3.66 14.83 -5.75
C GLN A 278 4.52 13.71 -6.32
N SER A 279 5.84 13.75 -6.07
CA SER A 279 6.78 12.70 -6.48
C SER A 279 6.53 11.40 -5.72
N GLN A 280 6.26 11.43 -4.41
CA GLN A 280 5.89 10.23 -3.67
C GLN A 280 4.64 9.58 -4.28
N MET A 281 3.57 10.33 -4.49
CA MET A 281 2.34 9.81 -5.10
C MET A 281 2.63 9.20 -6.48
N SER A 282 3.42 9.88 -7.31
CA SER A 282 3.83 9.40 -8.64
C SER A 282 4.58 8.08 -8.58
N LEU A 283 5.58 7.99 -7.70
CA LEU A 283 6.46 6.84 -7.56
C LEU A 283 5.72 5.64 -6.98
N TRP A 284 4.88 5.81 -5.93
CA TRP A 284 4.04 4.74 -5.38
C TRP A 284 3.07 4.20 -6.44
N CYS A 285 2.48 5.06 -7.25
CA CYS A 285 1.59 4.64 -8.34
C CYS A 285 2.31 3.88 -9.45
N LEU A 286 3.48 4.33 -9.86
CA LEU A 286 4.30 3.61 -10.85
C LEU A 286 4.76 2.26 -10.31
N MET A 287 5.14 2.20 -9.03
CA MET A 287 5.57 0.97 -8.38
C MET A 287 4.43 0.01 -8.01
N ALA A 288 3.16 0.35 -8.30
CA ALA A 288 2.00 -0.44 -7.88
C ALA A 288 2.03 -0.75 -6.36
N ALA A 289 2.50 0.20 -5.56
CA ALA A 289 2.50 0.09 -4.11
C ALA A 289 1.11 0.39 -3.54
N PRO A 290 0.76 -0.16 -2.37
CA PRO A 290 -0.43 0.26 -1.63
C PRO A 290 -0.44 1.78 -1.41
N LEU A 291 -1.62 2.40 -1.52
CA LEU A 291 -1.78 3.84 -1.33
C LEU A 291 -2.50 4.10 -0.01
N MET A 292 -1.74 4.15 1.10
CA MET A 292 -2.26 4.38 2.44
C MET A 292 -2.00 5.82 2.88
N ILE A 293 -3.03 6.67 2.82
CA ILE A 293 -2.95 8.07 3.28
C ILE A 293 -2.72 8.07 4.79
N SER A 294 -1.88 8.97 5.28
CA SER A 294 -1.58 9.08 6.71
C SER A 294 -1.64 10.50 7.27
N CYS A 295 -2.08 11.49 6.48
CA CYS A 295 -2.32 12.86 6.94
C CYS A 295 -3.78 13.06 7.42
N ASP A 296 -4.07 14.18 8.09
CA ASP A 296 -5.44 14.54 8.46
C ASP A 296 -6.28 14.94 7.25
N ILE A 297 -7.01 13.98 6.69
CA ILE A 297 -7.87 14.19 5.51
C ILE A 297 -9.12 15.05 5.78
N ARG A 298 -9.44 15.34 7.04
CA ARG A 298 -10.55 16.21 7.44
C ARG A 298 -10.26 17.67 7.11
N ASN A 299 -8.96 18.05 7.03
CA ASN A 299 -8.48 19.41 6.87
C ASN A 299 -7.36 19.54 5.81
N MET A 300 -7.51 18.85 4.66
CA MET A 300 -6.54 18.91 3.59
C MET A 300 -6.45 20.31 2.98
N ASN A 301 -5.22 20.80 2.77
CA ASN A 301 -5.00 21.97 1.92
C ASN A 301 -5.25 21.65 0.43
N THR A 302 -5.30 22.68 -0.42
CA THR A 302 -5.61 22.52 -1.85
C THR A 302 -4.61 21.62 -2.57
N THR A 303 -3.32 21.74 -2.28
CA THR A 303 -2.26 20.94 -2.92
C THR A 303 -2.38 19.49 -2.51
N THR A 304 -2.53 19.18 -1.22
CA THR A 304 -2.74 17.83 -0.73
C THR A 304 -3.95 17.18 -1.39
N LYS A 305 -5.07 17.89 -1.43
CA LYS A 305 -6.29 17.41 -2.10
C LYS A 305 -6.04 17.13 -3.58
N MET A 306 -5.40 18.05 -4.30
CA MET A 306 -5.07 17.89 -5.73
C MET A 306 -4.20 16.65 -5.98
N ILE A 307 -3.20 16.40 -5.12
CA ILE A 307 -2.31 15.24 -5.25
C ILE A 307 -3.09 13.95 -5.00
N LEU A 308 -3.82 13.85 -3.88
CA LEU A 308 -4.50 12.62 -3.46
C LEU A 308 -5.74 12.29 -4.30
N THR A 309 -6.32 13.27 -5.02
CA THR A 309 -7.52 13.06 -5.85
C THR A 309 -7.23 13.05 -7.36
N ASN A 310 -5.96 13.01 -7.78
CA ASN A 310 -5.64 12.91 -9.20
C ASN A 310 -5.93 11.48 -9.72
N LYS A 311 -7.09 11.34 -10.37
CA LYS A 311 -7.55 10.05 -10.90
C LYS A 311 -6.58 9.46 -11.92
N ASP A 312 -5.95 10.29 -12.78
CA ASP A 312 -5.07 9.80 -13.84
C ASP A 312 -3.84 9.08 -13.31
N ILE A 313 -3.28 9.52 -12.16
CA ILE A 313 -2.17 8.82 -11.50
C ILE A 313 -2.65 7.58 -10.73
N ILE A 314 -3.85 7.65 -10.11
CA ILE A 314 -4.46 6.52 -9.41
C ILE A 314 -4.77 5.39 -10.40
N ASP A 315 -5.27 5.70 -11.60
CA ASP A 315 -5.54 4.69 -12.65
C ASP A 315 -4.26 3.95 -13.08
N ILE A 316 -3.09 4.60 -13.02
CA ILE A 316 -1.80 3.93 -13.26
C ILE A 316 -1.49 2.94 -12.12
N ASN A 317 -1.78 3.29 -10.86
CA ASN A 317 -1.60 2.38 -9.72
C ASN A 317 -2.53 1.16 -9.83
N GLN A 318 -3.79 1.42 -10.12
CA GLN A 318 -4.89 0.44 -10.12
C GLN A 318 -5.06 -0.30 -11.45
N ASP A 319 -4.11 -0.17 -12.38
CA ASP A 319 -4.17 -0.89 -13.66
C ASP A 319 -4.23 -2.40 -13.44
N SER A 320 -5.20 -3.05 -14.12
CA SER A 320 -5.56 -4.46 -13.92
C SER A 320 -4.45 -5.47 -14.27
N ARG A 321 -3.40 -5.06 -15.00
CA ARG A 321 -2.22 -5.91 -15.21
C ARG A 321 -1.41 -6.09 -13.95
N GLY A 322 -1.54 -5.19 -12.96
CA GLY A 322 -0.84 -5.26 -11.69
C GLY A 322 0.69 -5.23 -11.80
N ILE A 323 1.22 -4.62 -12.86
CA ILE A 323 2.67 -4.57 -13.10
C ILE A 323 3.27 -3.44 -12.29
N GLN A 324 4.31 -3.73 -11.50
CA GLN A 324 5.19 -2.71 -10.94
C GLN A 324 6.15 -2.23 -12.04
N ALA A 325 6.33 -0.90 -12.18
CA ALA A 325 7.21 -0.31 -13.17
C ALA A 325 8.64 -0.83 -13.09
N GLN A 326 9.26 -1.05 -14.23
CA GLN A 326 10.69 -1.28 -14.32
C GLN A 326 11.45 0.04 -14.26
N ARG A 327 12.50 0.12 -13.43
CA ARG A 327 13.33 1.30 -13.27
C ARG A 327 14.65 1.16 -14.04
N TYR A 328 15.04 2.26 -14.70
CA TYR A 328 16.35 2.46 -15.30
C TYR A 328 17.01 3.69 -14.68
N ILE A 329 18.31 3.65 -14.43
CA ILE A 329 19.07 4.77 -13.85
C ILE A 329 20.11 5.21 -14.89
N ILE A 330 20.09 6.50 -15.24
CA ILE A 330 21.04 7.14 -16.14
C ILE A 330 21.45 8.45 -15.48
N ASP A 331 22.67 8.53 -15.00
CA ASP A 331 23.16 9.67 -14.20
C ASP A 331 22.23 9.98 -13.01
N ASN A 332 21.67 11.18 -12.96
CA ASN A 332 20.71 11.60 -11.94
C ASN A 332 19.24 11.32 -12.30
N TRP A 333 18.99 10.61 -13.41
CA TRP A 333 17.65 10.28 -13.88
C TRP A 333 17.26 8.88 -13.45
N HIS A 334 16.13 8.77 -12.74
CA HIS A 334 15.46 7.49 -12.55
C HIS A 334 14.24 7.46 -13.46
N ILE A 335 14.28 6.58 -14.44
CA ILE A 335 13.23 6.42 -15.45
C ILE A 335 12.45 5.16 -15.14
N PHE A 336 11.13 5.29 -15.02
CA PHE A 336 10.22 4.20 -14.77
C PHE A 336 9.36 3.94 -15.99
N THR A 337 9.20 2.66 -16.37
CA THR A 337 8.32 2.24 -17.47
C THR A 337 7.35 1.19 -17.01
N LYS A 338 6.05 1.40 -17.28
CA LYS A 338 4.96 0.50 -16.86
C LYS A 338 3.98 0.31 -18.00
N PRO A 339 3.92 -0.88 -18.62
CA PRO A 339 2.88 -1.22 -19.59
C PRO A 339 1.51 -1.27 -18.89
N LEU A 340 0.49 -0.65 -19.49
CA LEU A 340 -0.88 -0.61 -19.00
C LEU A 340 -1.79 -1.58 -19.77
N SER A 341 -2.91 -1.95 -19.18
CA SER A 341 -3.87 -2.92 -19.70
C SER A 341 -4.51 -2.46 -21.05
N ASN A 342 -4.65 -1.17 -21.25
CA ASN A 342 -5.21 -0.57 -22.48
C ASN A 342 -4.20 -0.43 -23.64
N GLY A 343 -2.95 -0.90 -23.47
CA GLY A 343 -1.87 -0.78 -24.45
C GLY A 343 -1.04 0.49 -24.34
N ASP A 344 -1.39 1.43 -23.47
CA ASP A 344 -0.58 2.60 -23.18
C ASP A 344 0.65 2.22 -22.34
N ILE A 345 1.63 3.12 -22.27
CA ILE A 345 2.82 2.98 -21.43
C ILE A 345 2.89 4.17 -20.47
N ALA A 346 2.86 3.93 -19.16
CA ALA A 346 3.15 4.95 -18.18
C ALA A 346 4.68 5.11 -18.04
N ILE A 347 5.14 6.35 -18.09
CA ILE A 347 6.54 6.75 -17.96
C ILE A 347 6.68 7.71 -16.80
N GLY A 348 7.55 7.38 -15.85
CA GLY A 348 7.99 8.30 -14.79
C GLY A 348 9.41 8.77 -15.04
N ILE A 349 9.71 10.05 -14.88
CA ILE A 349 11.05 10.61 -14.99
C ILE A 349 11.32 11.43 -13.74
N LEU A 350 12.09 10.87 -12.82
CA LEU A 350 12.52 11.53 -11.59
C LEU A 350 13.89 12.18 -11.80
N ASN A 351 13.99 13.44 -11.46
CA ASN A 351 15.27 14.14 -11.23
C ASN A 351 15.72 13.90 -9.77
N ALA A 352 16.70 13.02 -9.59
CA ALA A 352 17.20 12.66 -8.25
C ALA A 352 18.27 13.64 -7.72
N SER A 353 18.60 14.72 -8.45
CA SER A 353 19.58 15.74 -8.04
C SER A 353 18.96 16.92 -7.34
N ASP A 354 19.82 17.73 -6.71
CA ASP A 354 19.43 18.99 -6.02
C ASP A 354 19.45 20.20 -6.97
N SER A 355 19.50 19.98 -8.29
CA SER A 355 19.52 21.03 -9.31
C SER A 355 18.46 20.80 -10.36
N THR A 356 17.94 21.87 -10.96
CA THR A 356 17.04 21.75 -12.11
C THR A 356 17.81 21.24 -13.33
N LEU A 357 17.35 20.15 -13.90
CA LEU A 357 17.96 19.51 -15.08
C LEU A 357 17.02 19.50 -16.27
N ILE A 358 17.59 19.42 -17.48
CA ILE A 358 16.82 19.31 -18.73
C ILE A 358 16.92 17.88 -19.26
N PHE A 359 15.76 17.21 -19.35
CA PHE A 359 15.65 15.86 -19.91
C PHE A 359 15.23 15.90 -21.39
N SER A 360 15.90 15.10 -22.25
CA SER A 360 15.47 14.90 -23.63
C SER A 360 14.48 13.75 -23.72
N MET A 361 13.26 14.06 -24.14
CA MET A 361 12.22 13.04 -24.36
C MET A 361 12.54 12.08 -25.51
N ASP A 362 13.50 12.40 -26.38
CA ASP A 362 13.90 11.51 -27.48
C ASP A 362 14.43 10.17 -26.96
N LYS A 363 15.01 10.14 -25.75
CA LYS A 363 15.44 8.88 -25.09
C LYS A 363 14.25 7.93 -24.86
N ILE A 364 13.08 8.49 -24.51
CA ILE A 364 11.85 7.72 -24.27
C ILE A 364 11.19 7.37 -25.61
N TYR A 365 11.08 8.33 -26.52
CA TYR A 365 10.37 8.13 -27.76
C TYR A 365 11.05 7.13 -28.71
N SER A 366 12.38 6.99 -28.61
CA SER A 366 13.12 5.96 -29.35
C SER A 366 12.85 4.54 -28.88
N GLU A 367 12.55 4.35 -27.60
CA GLU A 367 12.18 3.05 -27.02
C GLU A 367 10.73 2.64 -27.38
N PHE A 368 9.86 3.63 -27.67
CA PHE A 368 8.45 3.42 -27.97
C PHE A 368 8.04 4.10 -29.27
N PRO A 369 8.55 3.66 -30.43
CA PRO A 369 8.40 4.37 -31.72
C PRO A 369 6.94 4.42 -32.24
N ASP A 370 6.09 3.50 -31.81
CA ASP A 370 4.68 3.43 -32.23
C ASP A 370 3.78 4.42 -31.47
N MET A 371 4.26 5.03 -30.40
CA MET A 371 3.51 5.98 -29.60
C MET A 371 3.50 7.36 -30.28
N LYS A 372 2.29 7.94 -30.39
CA LYS A 372 2.06 9.21 -31.10
C LYS A 372 1.77 10.38 -30.18
N PHE A 373 1.28 10.09 -28.98
CA PHE A 373 0.87 11.09 -28.00
C PHE A 373 1.49 10.79 -26.63
N ALA A 374 1.72 11.86 -25.87
CA ALA A 374 2.11 11.83 -24.46
C ALA A 374 1.09 12.67 -23.68
N PHE A 375 0.40 12.07 -22.73
CA PHE A 375 -0.47 12.77 -21.80
C PHE A 375 0.32 13.07 -20.52
N ASP A 376 0.53 14.35 -20.19
CA ASP A 376 1.10 14.78 -18.93
C ASP A 376 0.06 14.62 -17.83
N VAL A 377 0.26 13.66 -16.94
CA VAL A 377 -0.70 13.23 -15.91
C VAL A 377 -0.99 14.33 -14.87
N TRP A 378 0.01 15.18 -14.58
CA TRP A 378 -0.15 16.25 -13.61
C TRP A 378 -0.71 17.53 -14.19
N LYS A 379 -0.31 17.87 -15.43
CA LYS A 379 -0.83 19.04 -16.15
C LYS A 379 -2.15 18.79 -16.85
N LYS A 380 -2.52 17.51 -17.02
CA LYS A 380 -3.70 17.09 -17.78
C LYS A 380 -3.68 17.57 -19.25
N GLU A 381 -2.49 17.58 -19.82
CA GLU A 381 -2.25 18.04 -21.19
C GLU A 381 -1.88 16.89 -22.11
N ARG A 382 -2.55 16.78 -23.25
CA ARG A 382 -2.19 15.82 -24.31
C ARG A 382 -1.29 16.50 -25.32
N LEU A 383 -0.11 15.94 -25.51
CA LEU A 383 0.95 16.49 -26.33
C LEU A 383 1.32 15.49 -27.44
N PRO A 384 1.56 15.94 -28.69
CA PRO A 384 2.07 15.04 -29.73
C PRO A 384 3.52 14.64 -29.38
N VAL A 385 3.88 13.39 -29.69
CA VAL A 385 5.30 12.93 -29.66
C VAL A 385 6.05 13.71 -30.74
N LYS A 386 7.06 14.46 -30.32
CA LYS A 386 7.84 15.34 -31.20
C LYS A 386 9.32 15.19 -30.89
N LYS A 387 10.13 14.98 -31.92
CA LYS A 387 11.61 14.96 -31.82
C LYS A 387 12.15 16.25 -31.20
N ASN A 388 13.27 16.16 -30.54
CA ASN A 388 13.98 17.24 -29.85
C ASN A 388 13.16 17.92 -28.73
N ARG A 389 12.11 17.25 -28.21
CA ARG A 389 11.37 17.76 -27.05
C ARG A 389 12.24 17.66 -25.80
N LYS A 390 12.43 18.80 -25.17
CA LYS A 390 13.13 18.92 -23.88
C LYS A 390 12.15 19.33 -22.80
N VAL A 391 12.30 18.77 -21.61
CA VAL A 391 11.50 19.12 -20.43
C VAL A 391 12.44 19.50 -19.30
N SER A 392 12.13 20.64 -18.66
CA SER A 392 12.80 21.05 -17.43
C SER A 392 12.15 20.34 -16.26
N ILE A 393 12.97 19.72 -15.40
CA ILE A 393 12.53 18.98 -14.22
C ILE A 393 13.32 19.52 -13.03
N VAL A 394 12.61 20.09 -12.07
CA VAL A 394 13.22 20.68 -10.88
C VAL A 394 13.72 19.59 -9.93
N PRO A 395 14.51 19.94 -8.88
CA PRO A 395 14.98 18.95 -7.89
C PRO A 395 13.85 18.09 -7.35
N HIS A 396 14.07 16.80 -7.25
CA HIS A 396 13.16 15.78 -6.68
C HIS A 396 11.82 15.63 -7.40
N GLU A 397 11.58 16.36 -8.49
CA GLU A 397 10.34 16.27 -9.25
C GLU A 397 10.29 14.97 -10.06
N THR A 398 9.13 14.31 -10.02
CA THR A 398 8.79 13.18 -10.91
C THR A 398 7.74 13.61 -11.92
N LYS A 399 8.12 13.77 -13.19
CA LYS A 399 7.18 13.92 -14.31
C LYS A 399 6.58 12.56 -14.65
N VAL A 400 5.26 12.53 -14.85
CA VAL A 400 4.59 11.30 -15.29
C VAL A 400 3.85 11.55 -16.59
N TYR A 401 4.11 10.70 -17.57
CA TYR A 401 3.45 10.71 -18.88
C TYR A 401 2.80 9.36 -19.14
N ARG A 402 1.63 9.38 -19.77
CA ARG A 402 1.03 8.20 -20.38
C ARG A 402 1.18 8.31 -21.90
N LEU A 403 1.99 7.41 -22.47
CA LEU A 403 2.19 7.34 -23.93
C LEU A 403 1.11 6.48 -24.55
N SER A 404 0.53 6.95 -25.68
CA SER A 404 -0.49 6.22 -26.42
C SER A 404 -0.25 6.27 -27.94
N ALA A 405 -0.68 5.23 -28.64
CA ALA A 405 -0.63 5.14 -30.09
C ALA A 405 -1.79 5.88 -30.79
N LYS A 406 -2.87 6.19 -30.05
CA LYS A 406 -4.11 6.80 -30.56
C LYS A 406 -4.44 8.09 -29.85
#